data_3a6df608a67985e1717f7bfdd6d733ed
#
_entry.id   3a6df608a67985e1717f7bfdd6d733ed
#
_cell.length_a   1.000
_cell.length_b   1.000
_cell.length_c   1.000
_cell.angle_alpha   90.00
_cell.angle_beta   90.00
_cell.angle_gamma   90.00
#
_symmetry.space_group_name_H-M   'P 1'
#
loop_
_entity.id
_entity.type
_entity.pdbx_description
1 polymer ?
#
loop_
_entity_poly.entity_id
_entity_poly.type
_entity_poly.pdbx_seq_one_letter_code
_entity_poly.pdbx_strand_id
1 'polypeptide(L)'
;MKKNFIAAGFVLAFITLASAGFAQTKTPRVTKRQKEQQERIAQGVKSGELTARETGHLEAREAKIQHDKKEAKSDGKVTPAERARLNREENRSSRAIHRQKHDAQVRKH
;
A
#
# COMPACT_ATOMS: atom_id res chain seq x y z
N MET A 1 1.14 5.22 23.34
CA MET A 1 1.28 6.29 22.76
C MET A 1 2.38 6.50 21.88
N LYS A 2 3.57 6.36 22.28
CA LYS A 2 4.68 6.59 21.44
C LYS A 2 4.75 5.74 20.28
N LYS A 3 4.20 4.58 20.30
CA LYS A 3 4.28 3.71 19.21
C LYS A 3 3.62 4.21 17.99
N ASN A 4 2.83 5.21 18.08
CA ASN A 4 2.14 5.71 16.92
C ASN A 4 3.04 6.39 15.93
N PHE A 5 4.21 6.81 16.34
CA PHE A 5 5.05 7.54 15.46
C PHE A 5 5.73 6.71 14.43
N ILE A 6 5.87 5.46 14.71
CA ILE A 6 6.60 4.58 13.81
C ILE A 6 5.86 4.36 12.54
N ALA A 7 4.56 4.25 12.63
CA ALA A 7 3.75 3.99 11.45
C ALA A 7 3.81 5.15 10.47
N ALA A 8 3.91 6.35 11.00
CA ALA A 8 3.97 7.51 10.13
C ALA A 8 5.21 7.52 9.28
N GLY A 9 6.29 6.99 9.80
CA GLY A 9 7.54 6.97 9.06
C GLY A 9 7.49 6.09 7.84
N PHE A 10 6.72 5.02 7.90
CA PHE A 10 6.64 4.14 6.75
C PHE A 10 5.91 4.73 5.59
N VAL A 11 4.92 5.53 5.86
CA VAL A 11 4.11 6.09 4.80
C VAL A 11 4.94 6.90 3.85
N LEU A 12 5.92 7.59 4.37
CA LEU A 12 6.74 8.43 3.55
C LEU A 12 7.66 7.67 2.62
N ALA A 13 8.02 6.49 2.99
CA ALA A 13 8.99 5.74 2.23
C ALA A 13 8.49 5.36 0.84
N PHE A 14 7.21 5.23 0.67
CA PHE A 14 6.69 4.82 -0.62
C PHE A 14 6.53 5.94 -1.61
N ILE A 15 6.54 7.15 -1.15
CA ILE A 15 6.22 8.25 -2.03
C ILE A 15 7.37 8.68 -2.89
N THR A 16 8.56 8.39 -2.46
CA THR A 16 9.71 8.97 -3.11
C THR A 16 10.15 8.30 -4.37
N LEU A 17 9.51 7.26 -4.76
CA LEU A 17 10.04 6.49 -5.86
C LEU A 17 9.43 6.73 -7.19
N ALA A 18 8.51 7.63 -7.27
CA ALA A 18 7.76 7.71 -8.47
C ALA A 18 8.34 8.54 -9.54
N SER A 19 9.47 9.07 -9.37
CA SER A 19 9.81 10.13 -10.20
C SER A 19 10.32 9.83 -11.53
N ALA A 20 10.99 8.86 -11.75
CA ALA A 20 11.68 8.84 -12.97
C ALA A 20 11.18 7.82 -13.84
N GLY A 21 10.63 7.95 -14.76
CA GLY A 21 10.28 6.85 -15.54
C GLY A 21 10.03 7.20 -16.94
N PHE A 22 10.21 6.29 -17.75
CA PHE A 22 9.83 6.39 -19.12
C PHE A 22 8.37 6.02 -19.20
N ALA A 23 7.72 6.47 -20.25
CA ALA A 23 6.30 6.20 -20.41
C ALA A 23 5.97 4.72 -20.29
N GLN A 24 6.86 3.88 -20.76
CA GLN A 24 6.62 2.44 -20.77
C GLN A 24 6.73 1.80 -19.41
N THR A 25 7.40 2.46 -18.49
CA THR A 25 7.58 1.94 -17.15
C THR A 25 6.70 2.64 -16.13
N LYS A 26 5.95 3.64 -16.56
CA LYS A 26 5.10 4.36 -15.62
C LYS A 26 3.93 3.52 -15.19
N THR A 27 3.61 3.59 -13.92
CA THR A 27 2.45 2.93 -13.36
C THR A 27 1.67 3.94 -12.52
N PRO A 28 1.12 4.98 -13.14
CA PRO A 28 0.50 6.07 -12.38
C PRO A 28 -0.71 5.63 -11.58
N ARG A 29 -1.50 4.71 -12.11
CA ARG A 29 -2.65 4.22 -11.37
C ARG A 29 -2.24 3.42 -10.15
N VAL A 30 -1.24 2.56 -10.33
CA VAL A 30 -0.73 1.75 -9.23
C VAL A 30 -0.16 2.67 -8.15
N THR A 31 0.63 3.64 -8.56
CA THR A 31 1.24 4.57 -7.63
C THR A 31 0.18 5.37 -6.87
N LYS A 32 -0.83 5.83 -7.57
CA LYS A 32 -1.89 6.59 -6.93
C LYS A 32 -2.64 5.73 -5.91
N ARG A 33 -2.94 4.50 -6.28
CA ARG A 33 -3.64 3.60 -5.36
C ARG A 33 -2.80 3.26 -4.16
N GLN A 34 -1.49 3.07 -4.34
CA GLN A 34 -0.61 2.84 -3.21
C GLN A 34 -0.64 4.01 -2.24
N LYS A 35 -0.62 5.22 -2.78
CA LYS A 35 -0.70 6.40 -1.94
C LYS A 35 -2.00 6.44 -1.16
N GLU A 36 -3.10 6.19 -1.84
CA GLU A 36 -4.40 6.18 -1.19
C GLU A 36 -4.48 5.10 -0.12
N GLN A 37 -3.91 3.94 -0.38
CA GLN A 37 -3.89 2.86 0.58
C GLN A 37 -3.06 3.22 1.80
N GLN A 38 -1.92 3.86 1.60
CA GLN A 38 -1.10 4.30 2.71
C GLN A 38 -1.83 5.33 3.57
N GLU A 39 -2.57 6.23 2.92
CA GLU A 39 -3.36 7.21 3.66
C GLU A 39 -4.44 6.53 4.49
N ARG A 40 -5.07 5.51 3.93
CA ARG A 40 -6.10 4.79 4.67
C ARG A 40 -5.53 4.01 5.84
N ILE A 41 -4.36 3.43 5.66
CA ILE A 41 -3.69 2.75 6.75
C ILE A 41 -3.33 3.74 7.85
N ALA A 42 -2.77 4.88 7.45
CA ALA A 42 -2.41 5.91 8.42
C ALA A 42 -3.62 6.41 9.20
N GLN A 43 -4.73 6.58 8.51
CA GLN A 43 -5.96 6.96 9.17
C GLN A 43 -6.43 5.89 10.14
N GLY A 44 -6.32 4.64 9.77
CA GLY A 44 -6.70 3.55 10.64
C GLY A 44 -5.87 3.47 11.89
N VAL A 45 -4.57 3.74 11.75
CA VAL A 45 -3.69 3.80 12.93
C VAL A 45 -4.09 4.95 13.83
N LYS A 46 -4.31 6.10 13.23
CA LYS A 46 -4.63 7.29 14.00
C LYS A 46 -5.94 7.17 14.73
N SER A 47 -6.93 6.57 14.11
CA SER A 47 -8.24 6.41 14.71
C SER A 47 -8.32 5.23 15.69
N GLY A 48 -7.30 4.42 15.74
CA GLY A 48 -7.31 3.23 16.57
C GLY A 48 -8.03 2.05 15.96
N GLU A 49 -8.46 2.17 14.73
CA GLU A 49 -9.11 1.05 14.05
C GLU A 49 -8.14 -0.06 13.69
N LEU A 50 -6.87 0.27 13.55
CA LEU A 50 -5.86 -0.73 13.22
C LEU A 50 -4.90 -0.90 14.40
N THR A 51 -4.68 -2.14 14.78
CA THR A 51 -3.68 -2.44 15.79
C THR A 51 -2.30 -2.44 15.15
N ALA A 52 -1.27 -2.45 15.98
CA ALA A 52 0.09 -2.50 15.48
C ALA A 52 0.33 -3.73 14.62
N ARG A 53 -0.24 -4.86 15.03
CA ARG A 53 -0.07 -6.10 14.29
C ARG A 53 -0.76 -6.03 12.92
N GLU A 54 -1.98 -5.51 12.91
CA GLU A 54 -2.71 -5.38 11.66
C GLU A 54 -2.01 -4.42 10.72
N THR A 55 -1.51 -3.32 11.27
CA THR A 55 -0.74 -2.36 10.48
C THR A 55 0.48 -3.02 9.86
N GLY A 56 1.19 -3.83 10.65
CA GLY A 56 2.34 -4.55 10.14
C GLY A 56 2.01 -5.45 8.97
N HIS A 57 0.90 -6.17 9.06
CA HIS A 57 0.48 -7.04 7.98
C HIS A 57 0.12 -6.25 6.72
N LEU A 58 -0.58 -5.14 6.89
CA LEU A 58 -0.97 -4.32 5.75
C LEU A 58 0.25 -3.69 5.09
N GLU A 59 1.20 -3.22 5.90
CA GLU A 59 2.41 -2.63 5.34
C GLU A 59 3.27 -3.68 4.64
N ALA A 60 3.30 -4.90 5.14
CA ALA A 60 4.02 -5.96 4.47
C ALA A 60 3.42 -6.24 3.09
N ARG A 61 2.10 -6.18 3.00
CA ARG A 61 1.42 -6.36 1.74
C ARG A 61 1.76 -5.22 0.76
N GLU A 62 1.79 -4.00 1.29
CA GLU A 62 2.16 -2.85 0.45
C GLU A 62 3.61 -2.94 -0.01
N ALA A 63 4.49 -3.42 0.86
CA ALA A 63 5.89 -3.60 0.51
C ALA A 63 6.06 -4.63 -0.60
N LYS A 64 5.25 -5.68 -0.56
CA LYS A 64 5.29 -6.69 -1.62
C LYS A 64 4.85 -6.08 -2.96
N ILE A 65 3.81 -5.28 -2.94
CA ILE A 65 3.37 -4.61 -4.16
C ILE A 65 4.47 -3.70 -4.70
N GLN A 66 5.14 -2.98 -3.82
CA GLN A 66 6.22 -2.11 -4.24
C GLN A 66 7.37 -2.91 -4.85
N HIS A 67 7.69 -4.04 -4.23
CA HIS A 67 8.73 -4.91 -4.75
C HIS A 67 8.35 -5.45 -6.12
N ASP A 68 7.12 -5.92 -6.27
CA ASP A 68 6.65 -6.46 -7.54
C ASP A 68 6.60 -5.38 -8.61
N LYS A 69 6.26 -4.16 -8.21
CA LYS A 69 6.28 -3.04 -9.14
C LYS A 69 7.69 -2.75 -9.64
N LYS A 70 8.65 -2.77 -8.73
CA LYS A 70 10.03 -2.55 -9.11
C LYS A 70 10.54 -3.64 -10.04
N GLU A 71 10.19 -4.87 -9.74
CA GLU A 71 10.57 -5.97 -10.61
C GLU A 71 9.98 -5.84 -12.00
N ALA A 72 8.73 -5.45 -12.06
CA ALA A 72 8.07 -5.29 -13.35
C ALA A 72 8.74 -4.21 -14.19
N LYS A 73 9.28 -3.20 -13.55
CA LYS A 73 9.95 -2.11 -14.26
C LYS A 73 11.39 -2.40 -14.59
N SER A 74 11.95 -3.45 -14.04
CA SER A 74 13.39 -3.65 -14.07
C SER A 74 13.91 -3.86 -15.49
N ASP A 75 13.12 -4.38 -16.39
CA ASP A 75 13.56 -4.57 -17.76
C ASP A 75 13.15 -3.42 -18.69
N GLY A 76 12.74 -2.32 -18.12
CA GLY A 76 12.43 -1.11 -18.88
C GLY A 76 11.05 -1.08 -19.47
N LYS A 77 10.22 -2.05 -19.13
CA LYS A 77 8.89 -2.13 -19.72
C LYS A 77 7.95 -2.90 -18.81
N VAL A 78 6.78 -2.37 -18.57
CA VAL A 78 5.76 -3.07 -17.77
C VAL A 78 4.74 -3.63 -18.76
N THR A 79 4.67 -4.94 -18.84
CA THR A 79 3.75 -5.59 -19.76
C THR A 79 2.32 -5.49 -19.29
N PRO A 80 1.35 -5.70 -20.18
CA PRO A 80 -0.06 -5.73 -19.75
C PRO A 80 -0.33 -6.79 -18.68
N ALA A 81 0.34 -7.93 -18.79
CA ALA A 81 0.16 -8.99 -17.79
C ALA A 81 0.69 -8.54 -16.42
N GLU A 82 1.83 -7.86 -16.41
CA GLU A 82 2.38 -7.33 -15.18
C GLU A 82 1.48 -6.27 -14.56
N ARG A 83 0.91 -5.40 -15.41
CA ARG A 83 -0.01 -4.40 -14.92
C ARG A 83 -1.26 -5.03 -14.33
N ALA A 84 -1.77 -6.06 -14.98
CA ALA A 84 -2.94 -6.76 -14.47
C ALA A 84 -2.65 -7.40 -13.13
N ARG A 85 -1.46 -7.98 -12.98
CA ARG A 85 -1.07 -8.58 -11.72
C ARG A 85 -0.96 -7.54 -10.60
N LEU A 86 -0.33 -6.41 -10.90
CA LEU A 86 -0.22 -5.34 -9.91
C LEU A 86 -1.60 -4.83 -9.51
N ASN A 87 -2.50 -4.69 -10.47
CA ASN A 87 -3.85 -4.26 -10.15
C ASN A 87 -4.57 -5.25 -9.26
N ARG A 88 -4.37 -6.54 -9.49
CA ARG A 88 -4.98 -7.55 -8.63
C ARG A 88 -4.44 -7.47 -7.21
N GLU A 89 -3.14 -7.25 -7.08
CA GLU A 89 -2.54 -7.12 -5.77
C GLU A 89 -3.06 -5.89 -5.04
N GLU A 90 -3.22 -4.79 -5.77
CA GLU A 90 -3.79 -3.58 -5.19
C GLU A 90 -5.22 -3.81 -4.73
N ASN A 91 -5.99 -4.53 -5.54
CA ASN A 91 -7.36 -4.84 -5.17
C ASN A 91 -7.42 -5.67 -3.91
N ARG A 92 -6.53 -6.64 -3.79
CA ARG A 92 -6.48 -7.46 -2.57
C ARG A 92 -6.08 -6.64 -1.37
N SER A 93 -5.12 -5.75 -1.56
CA SER A 93 -4.68 -4.90 -0.47
C SER A 93 -5.79 -3.97 -0.01
N SER A 94 -6.50 -3.37 -0.96
CA SER A 94 -7.63 -2.52 -0.62
C SER A 94 -8.69 -3.26 0.19
N ARG A 95 -8.99 -4.48 -0.22
CA ARG A 95 -9.97 -5.28 0.51
C ARG A 95 -9.47 -5.64 1.90
N ALA A 96 -8.16 -5.91 2.02
CA ALA A 96 -7.60 -6.24 3.32
C ALA A 96 -7.67 -5.05 4.27
N ILE A 97 -7.35 -3.86 3.77
CA ILE A 97 -7.45 -2.65 4.58
C ILE A 97 -8.89 -2.45 5.04
N HIS A 98 -9.81 -2.57 4.11
CA HIS A 98 -11.22 -2.39 4.44
C HIS A 98 -11.69 -3.38 5.50
N ARG A 99 -11.32 -4.64 5.33
CA ARG A 99 -11.72 -5.68 6.26
C ARG A 99 -11.17 -5.43 7.66
N GLN A 100 -9.90 -5.08 7.75
CA GLN A 100 -9.29 -4.85 9.05
C GLN A 100 -9.95 -3.69 9.77
N LYS A 101 -10.23 -2.62 9.05
CA LYS A 101 -10.88 -1.46 9.67
C LYS A 101 -12.32 -1.77 10.05
N HIS A 102 -13.00 -2.50 9.20
CA HIS A 102 -14.38 -2.88 9.48
C HIS A 102 -14.47 -3.80 10.71
N ASP A 103 -13.57 -4.76 10.79
CA ASP A 103 -13.53 -5.67 11.92
C ASP A 103 -13.28 -4.93 13.21
N ALA A 104 -12.44 -3.90 13.17
CA ALA A 104 -12.20 -3.10 14.34
C ALA A 104 -13.46 -2.39 14.81
N GLN A 105 -14.24 -1.90 13.88
CA GLN A 105 -15.50 -1.25 14.22
C GLN A 105 -16.47 -2.21 14.87
N VAL A 106 -16.54 -3.41 14.34
CA VAL A 106 -17.40 -4.43 14.94
C VAL A 106 -16.94 -4.80 16.34
N ARG A 107 -15.63 -4.92 16.50
CA ARG A 107 -15.09 -5.29 17.81
C ARG A 107 -15.37 -4.24 18.89
N LYS A 108 -15.50 -2.99 18.48
CA LYS A 108 -15.77 -1.94 19.45
C LYS A 108 -17.17 -1.97 20.00
N HIS A 109 -18.05 -2.62 19.32
CA HIS A 109 -19.42 -2.74 19.78
C HIS A 109 -19.62 -4.04 20.52
#